data_8c1565aa858d8b4de89cfe2d9a895a8f
#
_entry.id   8c1565aa858d8b4de89cfe2d9a895a8f
#
_cell.length_a   1.000
_cell.length_b   1.000
_cell.length_c   1.000
_cell.angle_alpha   90.00
_cell.angle_beta   90.00
_cell.angle_gamma   90.00
#
_symmetry.space_group_name_H-M   'P 1'
#
loop_
_entity.id
_entity.type
_entity.pdbx_description
1 polymer ?
#
loop_
_entity_poly.entity_id
_entity_poly.type
_entity_poly.pdbx_seq_one_letter_code
_entity_poly.pdbx_strand_id
1 'polypeptide(L)'
;EISTRDWSSDVCSSDLYVIWRCYTSFKKGQRRKDPVVMLEDAATGAHFPVLYWENSIGRSRSCDIQIPDNSVSRDHAVLMRHEEGWFVCDTGSHAGTRVRNKQITEPTLVQIGDKIRMGSTTLTLRNASDVPQKKRSMFTGFSKEAASPFKLMLVVTLIQMSLTLQLMIGTGEFRLYPAAPFVILFTASWVLYFFSRRILKRVSFEIETVGLLLSSIGILLLSGEGLDTVKMQIAAFGMGIVLFCFLVWFMSDLERVMKLRLYIAIGAILLFVANLVLGKDVNGSRNWIFIGPFSFQPSEFIKIAFVFVGASTLDHLQTKKNITEFIVFAAICLAFLFLMRDFGTALIFFACFLIIAFMRSGSFRTIFLILAAACFGVFLILQFKPYVAQRFSGWMHVWEHTQDSLGYQQVRTMTYIASGGLFGLGLGNGILKYVAAGDSDLVFGMLCEEQGLLMGMAVLFALVLFILYARSDVTRSRSTFYAIAACAVSGMLLFQAALNVFGPTDVLPLTGVTLPFISAGGSSMISVWGLLAFLKASDERTYAARRAGRHPKGEADEYTISFTPPRYSPNDPPTPRPRVNTRAENTDPRSRGTYRVHISEENLSPGQPRTRRKDGDRR
;
A
#
# COMPACT_ATOMS: atom_id res chain seq x y z
N GLU A 1 -35.54 19.79 21.34
CA GLU A 1 -35.01 19.76 19.95
C GLU A 1 -33.55 19.36 20.04
N ILE A 2 -33.23 18.06 19.83
CA ILE A 2 -31.87 17.62 19.66
C ILE A 2 -31.43 18.12 18.28
N SER A 3 -30.50 19.07 18.26
CA SER A 3 -30.02 19.66 17.02
C SER A 3 -29.30 18.56 16.18
N THR A 4 -29.63 18.48 14.88
CA THR A 4 -28.93 17.60 13.92
C THR A 4 -27.43 17.85 13.89
N ARG A 5 -26.96 19.04 14.29
CA ARG A 5 -25.56 19.44 14.43
C ARG A 5 -24.83 18.67 15.54
N ASP A 6 -25.49 18.35 16.64
CA ASP A 6 -24.87 17.62 17.76
C ASP A 6 -24.56 16.18 17.34
N TRP A 7 -25.47 15.56 16.56
CA TRP A 7 -25.27 14.18 16.05
C TRP A 7 -24.14 14.09 15.03
N SER A 8 -23.97 15.11 14.17
CA SER A 8 -22.88 15.14 13.19
C SER A 8 -21.50 15.22 13.86
N SER A 9 -21.40 15.93 14.99
CA SER A 9 -20.15 16.03 15.76
C SER A 9 -19.76 14.69 16.40
N ASP A 10 -20.74 13.92 16.90
CA ASP A 10 -20.51 12.62 17.53
C ASP A 10 -20.11 11.56 16.51
N VAL A 11 -20.72 11.55 15.32
CA VAL A 11 -20.34 10.67 14.22
C VAL A 11 -18.91 10.97 13.77
N CYS A 12 -18.58 12.23 13.52
CA CYS A 12 -17.25 12.66 13.11
C CYS A 12 -16.17 12.27 14.15
N SER A 13 -16.45 12.40 15.44
CA SER A 13 -15.53 12.02 16.51
C SER A 13 -15.28 10.50 16.54
N SER A 14 -16.32 9.70 16.28
CA SER A 14 -16.24 8.25 16.21
C SER A 14 -15.44 7.78 15.00
N ASP A 15 -15.61 8.41 13.85
CA ASP A 15 -14.84 8.13 12.63
C ASP A 15 -13.35 8.44 12.82
N LEU A 16 -13.03 9.60 13.38
CA LEU A 16 -11.67 9.98 13.72
C LEU A 16 -11.04 9.01 14.72
N TYR A 17 -11.82 8.46 15.66
CA TYR A 17 -11.33 7.43 16.56
C TYR A 17 -10.95 6.13 15.83
N VAL A 18 -11.78 5.64 14.90
CA VAL A 18 -11.47 4.44 14.08
C VAL A 18 -10.20 4.68 13.28
N ILE A 19 -10.14 5.80 12.57
CA ILE A 19 -9.00 6.21 11.75
C ILE A 19 -7.72 6.29 12.60
N TRP A 20 -7.78 6.96 13.75
CA TRP A 20 -6.64 7.08 14.68
C TRP A 20 -6.21 5.72 15.24
N ARG A 21 -7.15 4.83 15.58
CA ARG A 21 -6.84 3.47 16.04
C ARG A 21 -6.21 2.63 14.94
N CYS A 22 -6.69 2.73 13.71
CA CYS A 22 -6.06 2.07 12.56
C CYS A 22 -4.64 2.61 12.32
N TYR A 23 -4.45 3.93 12.33
CA TYR A 23 -3.13 4.56 12.22
C TYR A 23 -2.17 4.09 13.32
N THR A 24 -2.61 4.08 14.58
CA THR A 24 -1.78 3.64 15.70
C THR A 24 -1.46 2.14 15.62
N SER A 25 -2.38 1.33 15.08
CA SER A 25 -2.16 -0.09 14.82
C SER A 25 -1.13 -0.30 13.73
N PHE A 26 -1.19 0.44 12.63
CA PHE A 26 -0.20 0.38 11.55
C PHE A 26 1.20 0.78 12.04
N LYS A 27 1.31 1.81 12.88
CA LYS A 27 2.58 2.28 13.42
C LYS A 27 3.17 1.36 14.50
N LYS A 28 2.33 0.75 15.34
CA LYS A 28 2.75 -0.02 16.54
C LYS A 28 2.69 -1.53 16.34
N GLY A 29 1.90 -2.03 15.40
CA GLY A 29 1.68 -3.45 15.12
C GLY A 29 2.88 -4.18 14.50
N GLN A 30 4.09 -3.67 14.76
CA GLN A 30 5.33 -4.27 14.29
C GLN A 30 5.67 -5.48 15.16
N ARG A 31 5.18 -6.66 14.81
CA ARG A 31 5.75 -7.89 15.34
C ARG A 31 7.20 -8.01 14.83
N ARG A 32 8.14 -8.32 15.75
CA ARG A 32 9.47 -8.79 15.33
C ARG A 32 9.26 -10.04 14.49
N LYS A 33 9.84 -10.07 13.31
CA LYS A 33 9.79 -11.24 12.46
C LYS A 33 10.73 -12.29 13.04
N ASP A 34 10.22 -13.52 13.19
CA ASP A 34 11.07 -14.65 13.49
C ASP A 34 11.85 -15.02 12.22
N PRO A 35 13.16 -15.18 12.28
CA PRO A 35 13.94 -15.59 11.12
C PRO A 35 13.50 -16.98 10.67
N VAL A 36 13.37 -17.16 9.37
CA VAL A 36 13.01 -18.45 8.78
C VAL A 36 14.24 -19.34 8.68
N VAL A 37 15.34 -18.73 8.27
CA VAL A 37 16.68 -19.32 8.18
C VAL A 37 17.69 -18.27 8.63
N MET A 38 18.89 -18.69 8.90
CA MET A 38 20.01 -17.83 9.27
C MET A 38 21.17 -18.05 8.31
N LEU A 39 21.92 -17.02 8.01
CA LEU A 39 23.20 -17.13 7.35
C LEU A 39 24.29 -17.05 8.40
N GLU A 40 25.14 -18.06 8.47
CA GLU A 40 26.29 -18.12 9.36
C GLU A 40 27.57 -17.82 8.57
N ASP A 41 28.33 -16.84 9.00
CA ASP A 41 29.66 -16.59 8.42
C ASP A 41 30.64 -17.63 8.93
N ALA A 42 31.23 -18.36 8.01
CA ALA A 42 32.15 -19.45 8.32
C ALA A 42 33.48 -18.99 8.98
N ALA A 43 33.88 -17.72 8.79
CA ALA A 43 35.10 -17.16 9.34
C ALA A 43 34.93 -16.57 10.74
N THR A 44 33.81 -15.84 10.95
CA THR A 44 33.59 -15.10 12.19
C THR A 44 32.57 -15.78 13.12
N GLY A 45 31.81 -16.77 12.62
CA GLY A 45 30.70 -17.37 13.34
C GLY A 45 29.52 -16.40 13.54
N ALA A 46 29.51 -15.27 12.83
CA ALA A 46 28.42 -14.30 12.93
C ALA A 46 27.16 -14.85 12.26
N HIS A 47 26.02 -14.68 12.94
CA HIS A 47 24.73 -15.12 12.44
C HIS A 47 23.90 -13.95 11.95
N PHE A 48 23.49 -13.98 10.67
CA PHE A 48 22.64 -13.00 10.04
C PHE A 48 21.22 -13.56 9.88
N PRO A 49 20.21 -12.97 10.51
CA PRO A 49 18.84 -13.45 10.40
C PRO A 49 18.26 -13.11 9.03
N VAL A 50 17.70 -14.09 8.36
CA VAL A 50 16.95 -13.91 7.11
C VAL A 50 15.49 -13.66 7.46
N LEU A 51 15.08 -12.40 7.40
CA LEU A 51 13.78 -11.95 7.90
C LEU A 51 12.72 -11.86 6.81
N TYR A 52 13.15 -11.66 5.56
CA TYR A 52 12.27 -11.39 4.44
C TYR A 52 12.25 -12.56 3.45
N TRP A 53 11.29 -12.55 2.55
CA TRP A 53 11.25 -13.49 1.43
C TRP A 53 12.31 -13.16 0.39
N GLU A 54 12.66 -11.89 0.26
CA GLU A 54 13.78 -11.38 -0.53
C GLU A 54 14.68 -10.58 0.40
N ASN A 55 15.95 -10.93 0.47
CA ASN A 55 16.92 -10.26 1.32
C ASN A 55 18.11 -9.87 0.47
N SER A 56 18.38 -8.57 0.41
CA SER A 56 19.58 -8.03 -0.22
C SER A 56 20.81 -8.30 0.65
N ILE A 57 21.89 -8.77 0.03
CA ILE A 57 23.16 -9.09 0.69
C ILE A 57 24.25 -8.24 0.06
N GLY A 58 25.00 -7.51 0.87
CA GLY A 58 26.09 -6.69 0.36
C GLY A 58 26.79 -5.88 1.44
N ARG A 59 27.77 -5.06 1.02
CA ARG A 59 28.53 -4.21 1.92
C ARG A 59 27.78 -2.92 2.30
N SER A 60 26.78 -2.51 1.52
CA SER A 60 26.02 -1.29 1.78
C SER A 60 25.21 -1.40 3.08
N ARG A 61 25.08 -0.27 3.80
CA ARG A 61 24.17 -0.16 4.96
C ARG A 61 22.70 -0.25 4.55
N SER A 62 22.40 -0.12 3.26
CA SER A 62 21.05 -0.27 2.72
C SER A 62 20.63 -1.73 2.53
N CYS A 63 21.58 -2.68 2.55
CA CYS A 63 21.28 -4.10 2.43
C CYS A 63 20.64 -4.65 3.70
N ASP A 64 19.71 -5.62 3.54
CA ASP A 64 19.05 -6.31 4.66
C ASP A 64 20.07 -7.15 5.46
N ILE A 65 21.08 -7.71 4.77
CA ILE A 65 22.19 -8.45 5.35
C ILE A 65 23.47 -7.71 4.96
N GLN A 66 23.99 -6.95 5.91
CA GLN A 66 25.22 -6.19 5.72
C GLN A 66 26.44 -7.04 6.05
N ILE A 67 27.35 -7.20 5.07
CA ILE A 67 28.64 -7.89 5.24
C ILE A 67 29.75 -6.83 5.17
N PRO A 68 30.44 -6.53 6.28
CA PRO A 68 31.47 -5.50 6.33
C PRO A 68 32.81 -5.98 5.76
N ASP A 69 32.80 -6.49 4.53
CA ASP A 69 33.99 -6.99 3.81
C ASP A 69 34.19 -6.20 2.52
N ASN A 70 35.39 -5.67 2.30
CA ASN A 70 35.73 -4.88 1.12
C ASN A 70 35.72 -5.66 -0.18
N SER A 71 35.88 -6.99 -0.14
CA SER A 71 35.77 -7.86 -1.30
C SER A 71 34.30 -8.07 -1.76
N VAL A 72 33.34 -7.73 -0.91
CA VAL A 72 31.91 -7.84 -1.21
C VAL A 72 31.42 -6.53 -1.84
N SER A 73 30.70 -6.60 -2.96
CA SER A 73 30.11 -5.45 -3.63
C SER A 73 29.06 -4.75 -2.74
N ARG A 74 28.76 -3.47 -3.02
CA ARG A 74 27.76 -2.70 -2.25
C ARG A 74 26.41 -3.42 -2.23
N ASP A 75 25.95 -3.85 -3.40
CA ASP A 75 24.81 -4.75 -3.60
C ASP A 75 25.37 -5.98 -4.32
N HIS A 76 25.51 -7.11 -3.63
CA HIS A 76 26.26 -8.26 -4.13
C HIS A 76 25.37 -9.37 -4.65
N ALA A 77 24.40 -9.77 -3.86
CA ALA A 77 23.48 -10.86 -4.17
C ALA A 77 22.14 -10.65 -3.48
N VAL A 78 21.13 -11.37 -3.94
CA VAL A 78 19.81 -11.44 -3.31
C VAL A 78 19.51 -12.88 -2.95
N LEU A 79 19.14 -13.12 -1.69
CA LEU A 79 18.61 -14.39 -1.21
C LEU A 79 17.09 -14.31 -1.20
N MET A 80 16.42 -15.12 -2.01
CA MET A 80 14.98 -15.12 -2.14
C MET A 80 14.38 -16.50 -1.88
N ARG A 81 13.15 -16.52 -1.39
CA ARG A 81 12.40 -17.74 -1.13
C ARG A 81 11.28 -17.90 -2.15
N HIS A 82 11.33 -19.02 -2.87
CA HIS A 82 10.22 -19.52 -3.70
C HIS A 82 9.55 -20.74 -3.05
N GLU A 83 8.50 -21.27 -3.68
CA GLU A 83 7.81 -22.46 -3.16
C GLU A 83 8.73 -23.69 -3.12
N GLU A 84 9.64 -23.78 -4.08
CA GLU A 84 10.63 -24.88 -4.19
C GLU A 84 11.79 -24.80 -3.19
N GLY A 85 12.01 -23.64 -2.55
CA GLY A 85 13.09 -23.45 -1.59
C GLY A 85 13.72 -22.06 -1.62
N TRP A 86 14.97 -21.99 -1.18
CA TRP A 86 15.75 -20.75 -1.18
C TRP A 86 16.61 -20.66 -2.43
N PHE A 87 16.62 -19.50 -3.07
CA PHE A 87 17.41 -19.21 -4.25
C PHE A 87 18.36 -18.05 -3.98
N VAL A 88 19.59 -18.14 -4.50
CA VAL A 88 20.54 -17.02 -4.52
C VAL A 88 20.74 -16.57 -5.94
N CYS A 89 20.68 -15.25 -6.15
CA CYS A 89 20.94 -14.59 -7.42
C CYS A 89 22.05 -13.57 -7.24
N ASP A 90 23.03 -13.55 -8.14
CA ASP A 90 24.05 -12.51 -8.20
C ASP A 90 23.47 -11.24 -8.87
N THR A 91 23.72 -10.06 -8.29
CA THR A 91 23.21 -8.79 -8.82
C THR A 91 24.21 -8.06 -9.75
N GLY A 92 25.14 -8.79 -10.36
CA GLY A 92 26.23 -8.23 -11.16
C GLY A 92 27.39 -7.79 -10.27
N SER A 93 27.73 -8.60 -9.27
CA SER A 93 28.81 -8.30 -8.34
C SER A 93 30.18 -8.39 -8.99
N HIS A 94 31.14 -7.58 -8.51
CA HIS A 94 32.51 -7.54 -9.08
C HIS A 94 33.26 -8.85 -8.85
N ALA A 95 33.10 -9.51 -7.71
CA ALA A 95 33.76 -10.74 -7.35
C ALA A 95 33.00 -12.02 -7.76
N GLY A 96 31.74 -11.87 -8.17
CA GLY A 96 30.81 -12.97 -8.45
C GLY A 96 30.40 -13.73 -7.19
N THR A 97 29.23 -14.35 -7.26
CA THR A 97 28.70 -15.23 -6.21
C THR A 97 28.94 -16.69 -6.58
N ARG A 98 29.38 -17.51 -5.62
CA ARG A 98 29.58 -18.95 -5.83
C ARG A 98 28.74 -19.75 -4.84
N VAL A 99 28.03 -20.75 -5.34
CA VAL A 99 27.27 -21.71 -4.54
C VAL A 99 27.92 -23.09 -4.75
N ARG A 100 28.25 -23.81 -3.67
CA ARG A 100 28.96 -25.11 -3.74
C ARG A 100 30.21 -25.03 -4.60
N ASN A 101 30.99 -23.94 -4.49
CA ASN A 101 32.20 -23.63 -5.28
C ASN A 101 31.99 -23.35 -6.79
N LYS A 102 30.77 -23.43 -7.32
CA LYS A 102 30.46 -23.10 -8.72
C LYS A 102 29.94 -21.64 -8.79
N GLN A 103 30.51 -20.86 -9.69
CA GLN A 103 30.03 -19.49 -9.94
C GLN A 103 28.63 -19.53 -10.56
N ILE A 104 27.73 -18.72 -10.04
CA ILE A 104 26.36 -18.65 -10.50
C ILE A 104 26.17 -17.44 -11.43
N THR A 105 25.43 -17.64 -12.52
CA THR A 105 25.00 -16.59 -13.46
C THR A 105 23.48 -16.47 -13.50
N GLU A 106 22.80 -17.51 -12.98
CA GLU A 106 21.35 -17.61 -12.90
C GLU A 106 20.91 -17.91 -11.46
N PRO A 107 19.66 -17.65 -11.11
CA PRO A 107 19.13 -17.99 -9.79
C PRO A 107 19.35 -19.45 -9.47
N THR A 108 20.06 -19.73 -8.42
CA THR A 108 20.48 -21.07 -8.05
C THR A 108 19.83 -21.50 -6.74
N LEU A 109 19.21 -22.68 -6.73
CA LEU A 109 18.60 -23.28 -5.53
C LEU A 109 19.67 -23.59 -4.49
N VAL A 110 19.45 -23.12 -3.27
CA VAL A 110 20.32 -23.31 -2.10
C VAL A 110 19.58 -24.10 -1.04
N GLN A 111 20.19 -25.17 -0.55
CA GLN A 111 19.69 -26.01 0.52
C GLN A 111 20.33 -25.63 1.86
N ILE A 112 19.69 -26.04 2.95
CA ILE A 112 20.24 -25.87 4.29
C ILE A 112 21.57 -26.63 4.39
N GLY A 113 22.62 -25.94 4.85
CA GLY A 113 23.99 -26.45 4.88
C GLY A 113 24.86 -26.01 3.69
N ASP A 114 24.27 -25.47 2.62
CA ASP A 114 25.04 -25.00 1.47
C ASP A 114 25.87 -23.77 1.81
N LYS A 115 27.07 -23.72 1.20
CA LYS A 115 27.99 -22.59 1.34
C LYS A 115 27.85 -21.65 0.15
N ILE A 116 27.60 -20.39 0.47
CA ILE A 116 27.47 -19.26 -0.46
C ILE A 116 28.72 -18.39 -0.27
N ARG A 117 29.60 -18.33 -1.26
CA ARG A 117 30.83 -17.52 -1.22
C ARG A 117 30.64 -16.23 -2.01
N MET A 118 30.90 -15.10 -1.35
CA MET A 118 30.84 -13.75 -1.91
C MET A 118 32.17 -13.04 -1.61
N GLY A 119 33.01 -12.87 -2.61
CA GLY A 119 34.37 -12.38 -2.39
C GLY A 119 35.19 -13.31 -1.48
N SER A 120 35.71 -12.77 -0.35
CA SER A 120 36.43 -13.54 0.68
C SER A 120 35.47 -14.15 1.72
N THR A 121 34.26 -13.65 1.86
CA THR A 121 33.28 -14.11 2.86
C THR A 121 32.54 -15.36 2.38
N THR A 122 32.40 -16.35 3.26
CA THR A 122 31.64 -17.57 3.00
C THR A 122 30.51 -17.70 4.02
N LEU A 123 29.27 -17.65 3.54
CA LEU A 123 28.07 -17.79 4.35
C LEU A 123 27.50 -19.20 4.21
N THR A 124 27.03 -19.78 5.31
CA THR A 124 26.35 -21.09 5.32
C THR A 124 24.89 -20.89 5.68
N LEU A 125 23.98 -21.45 4.89
CA LEU A 125 22.54 -21.39 5.19
C LEU A 125 22.18 -22.39 6.30
N ARG A 126 21.62 -21.91 7.41
CA ARG A 126 21.23 -22.71 8.58
C ARG A 126 19.74 -22.56 8.88
N ASN A 127 19.14 -23.61 9.47
CA ASN A 127 17.82 -23.45 10.07
C ASN A 127 17.91 -22.51 11.28
N ALA A 128 16.89 -21.69 11.46
CA ALA A 128 16.81 -20.84 12.66
C ALA A 128 16.69 -21.67 13.97
N SER A 129 16.14 -22.90 13.89
CA SER A 129 16.06 -23.83 15.01
C SER A 129 17.40 -24.41 15.49
N ASP A 130 18.41 -24.44 14.59
CA ASP A 130 19.68 -25.11 14.86
C ASP A 130 20.70 -24.19 15.54
N VAL A 131 20.37 -22.90 15.65
CA VAL A 131 21.23 -21.91 16.29
C VAL A 131 20.85 -21.78 17.76
N PRO A 132 21.81 -21.98 18.72
CA PRO A 132 21.52 -21.90 20.15
C PRO A 132 21.07 -20.49 20.51
N GLN A 133 19.81 -20.37 20.93
CA GLN A 133 19.18 -19.11 21.27
C GLN A 133 19.16 -18.91 22.79
N LYS A 134 19.59 -17.74 23.23
CA LYS A 134 19.57 -17.40 24.65
C LYS A 134 18.13 -17.04 25.04
N LYS A 135 17.46 -17.87 25.85
CA LYS A 135 16.14 -17.57 26.43
C LYS A 135 16.21 -16.21 27.13
N ARG A 136 15.41 -15.25 26.68
CA ARG A 136 15.27 -13.95 27.32
C ARG A 136 14.12 -13.99 28.29
N SER A 137 14.32 -13.35 29.44
CA SER A 137 13.35 -13.26 30.52
C SER A 137 11.99 -12.72 30.03
N MET A 138 10.91 -13.29 30.56
CA MET A 138 9.48 -13.00 30.27
C MET A 138 9.03 -11.53 30.51
N PHE A 139 9.94 -10.61 30.84
CA PHE A 139 9.60 -9.25 31.27
C PHE A 139 9.98 -8.14 30.30
N THR A 140 10.22 -8.42 29.04
CA THR A 140 10.44 -7.35 28.06
C THR A 140 9.17 -7.06 27.27
N GLY A 141 8.41 -6.12 27.83
CA GLY A 141 7.49 -5.23 27.13
C GLY A 141 6.53 -5.87 26.15
N PHE A 142 5.31 -6.09 26.60
CA PHE A 142 4.14 -6.21 25.73
C PHE A 142 4.29 -5.26 24.55
N SER A 143 4.46 -5.80 23.33
CA SER A 143 4.19 -5.01 22.14
C SER A 143 2.76 -4.54 22.31
N LYS A 144 2.54 -3.22 22.40
CA LYS A 144 1.19 -2.65 22.55
C LYS A 144 0.37 -3.22 21.41
N GLU A 145 -0.65 -3.99 21.78
CA GLU A 145 -1.45 -4.82 20.90
C GLU A 145 -1.95 -4.04 19.70
N ALA A 146 -1.91 -4.68 18.52
CA ALA A 146 -2.68 -4.27 17.37
C ALA A 146 -4.14 -4.01 17.81
N ALA A 147 -4.79 -3.01 17.23
CA ALA A 147 -6.18 -2.70 17.60
C ALA A 147 -7.03 -3.96 17.49
N SER A 148 -7.79 -4.27 18.55
CA SER A 148 -8.66 -5.45 18.53
C SER A 148 -9.65 -5.34 17.38
N PRO A 149 -9.67 -6.27 16.41
CA PRO A 149 -10.57 -6.20 15.27
C PRO A 149 -12.05 -6.15 15.68
N PHE A 150 -12.41 -6.83 16.77
CA PHE A 150 -13.77 -6.81 17.32
C PHE A 150 -14.17 -5.41 17.79
N LYS A 151 -13.28 -4.70 18.50
CA LYS A 151 -13.58 -3.33 18.97
C LYS A 151 -13.73 -2.37 17.81
N LEU A 152 -12.90 -2.49 16.76
CA LEU A 152 -13.03 -1.68 15.55
C LEU A 152 -14.37 -1.94 14.85
N MET A 153 -14.76 -3.20 14.70
CA MET A 153 -16.04 -3.57 14.11
C MET A 153 -17.23 -3.06 14.90
N LEU A 154 -17.16 -3.07 16.22
CA LEU A 154 -18.21 -2.52 17.07
C LEU A 154 -18.36 -1.01 16.84
N VAL A 155 -17.25 -0.27 16.75
CA VAL A 155 -17.32 1.19 16.48
C VAL A 155 -17.87 1.46 15.08
N VAL A 156 -17.45 0.71 14.05
CA VAL A 156 -18.04 0.85 12.70
C VAL A 156 -19.54 0.59 12.72
N THR A 157 -20.00 -0.42 13.47
CA THR A 157 -21.43 -0.69 13.64
C THR A 157 -22.17 0.47 14.31
N LEU A 158 -21.57 1.09 15.34
CA LEU A 158 -22.15 2.26 16.01
C LEU A 158 -22.26 3.45 15.05
N ILE A 159 -21.25 3.67 14.21
CA ILE A 159 -21.28 4.71 13.17
C ILE A 159 -22.39 4.44 12.15
N GLN A 160 -22.48 3.21 11.63
CA GLN A 160 -23.55 2.80 10.72
C GLN A 160 -24.94 3.06 11.33
N MET A 161 -25.11 2.71 12.60
CA MET A 161 -26.35 2.93 13.33
C MET A 161 -26.65 4.43 13.50
N SER A 162 -25.65 5.22 13.89
CA SER A 162 -25.80 6.68 14.09
C SER A 162 -26.19 7.40 12.80
N LEU A 163 -25.49 7.11 11.68
CA LEU A 163 -25.81 7.66 10.36
C LEU A 163 -27.21 7.26 9.90
N THR A 164 -27.62 6.02 10.16
CA THR A 164 -28.96 5.54 9.82
C THR A 164 -30.03 6.24 10.65
N LEU A 165 -29.83 6.39 11.97
CA LEU A 165 -30.75 7.13 12.83
C LEU A 165 -30.86 8.59 12.42
N GLN A 166 -29.75 9.23 12.06
CA GLN A 166 -29.76 10.60 11.53
C GLN A 166 -30.62 10.71 10.28
N LEU A 167 -30.50 9.74 9.34
CA LEU A 167 -31.32 9.72 8.12
C LEU A 167 -32.80 9.42 8.38
N MET A 168 -33.11 8.62 9.40
CA MET A 168 -34.51 8.29 9.78
C MET A 168 -35.23 9.46 10.42
N ILE A 169 -34.52 10.34 11.13
CA ILE A 169 -35.13 11.42 11.96
C ILE A 169 -34.84 12.79 11.37
N GLY A 170 -33.74 12.96 10.64
CA GLY A 170 -33.15 14.26 10.27
C GLY A 170 -34.01 15.13 9.33
N THR A 171 -34.95 14.52 8.60
CA THR A 171 -35.84 15.26 7.66
C THR A 171 -37.16 15.77 8.31
N GLY A 172 -37.27 15.68 9.64
CA GLY A 172 -38.49 16.09 10.37
C GLY A 172 -39.64 15.08 10.34
N GLU A 173 -39.57 14.06 9.48
CA GLU A 173 -40.51 12.95 9.41
C GLU A 173 -39.78 11.65 9.70
N PHE A 174 -40.36 10.76 10.49
CA PHE A 174 -39.77 9.43 10.74
C PHE A 174 -39.89 8.56 9.49
N ARG A 175 -38.73 8.18 8.93
CA ARG A 175 -38.65 7.35 7.72
C ARG A 175 -37.99 6.00 8.05
N LEU A 176 -38.71 4.92 7.78
CA LEU A 176 -38.21 3.56 8.10
C LEU A 176 -37.33 2.96 6.99
N TYR A 177 -37.37 3.47 5.75
CA TYR A 177 -36.65 2.89 4.61
C TYR A 177 -35.13 2.80 4.80
N PRO A 178 -34.42 3.70 5.54
CA PRO A 178 -32.97 3.60 5.73
C PRO A 178 -32.55 2.41 6.59
N ALA A 179 -33.49 1.75 7.28
CA ALA A 179 -33.19 0.54 8.04
C ALA A 179 -32.75 -0.62 7.14
N ALA A 180 -33.25 -0.70 5.90
CA ALA A 180 -32.88 -1.79 4.98
C ALA A 180 -31.40 -1.73 4.56
N PRO A 181 -30.85 -0.60 4.05
CA PRO A 181 -29.41 -0.46 3.83
C PRO A 181 -28.57 -0.76 5.07
N PHE A 182 -28.99 -0.29 6.25
CA PHE A 182 -28.28 -0.59 7.50
C PHE A 182 -28.17 -2.07 7.79
N VAL A 183 -29.28 -2.81 7.73
CA VAL A 183 -29.29 -4.27 8.01
C VAL A 183 -28.37 -5.00 7.05
N ILE A 184 -28.35 -4.61 5.78
CA ILE A 184 -27.48 -5.23 4.77
C ILE A 184 -26.01 -4.89 5.04
N LEU A 185 -25.68 -3.62 5.30
CA LEU A 185 -24.33 -3.19 5.65
C LEU A 185 -23.80 -3.88 6.91
N PHE A 186 -24.63 -3.90 7.96
CA PHE A 186 -24.31 -4.60 9.20
C PHE A 186 -24.03 -6.07 8.96
N THR A 187 -24.94 -6.76 8.28
CA THR A 187 -24.80 -8.20 8.01
C THR A 187 -23.56 -8.49 7.16
N ALA A 188 -23.36 -7.75 6.07
CA ALA A 188 -22.19 -7.92 5.20
C ALA A 188 -20.87 -7.67 5.94
N SER A 189 -20.82 -6.62 6.77
CA SER A 189 -19.64 -6.28 7.57
C SER A 189 -19.26 -7.38 8.56
N TRP A 190 -20.24 -7.91 9.29
CA TRP A 190 -20.01 -8.99 10.26
C TRP A 190 -19.72 -10.32 9.60
N VAL A 191 -20.37 -10.63 8.46
CA VAL A 191 -20.07 -11.83 7.65
C VAL A 191 -18.62 -11.76 7.16
N LEU A 192 -18.18 -10.63 6.61
CA LEU A 192 -16.78 -10.46 6.18
C LEU A 192 -15.80 -10.61 7.36
N TYR A 193 -16.14 -10.05 8.53
CA TYR A 193 -15.32 -10.18 9.73
C TYR A 193 -15.17 -11.65 10.17
N PHE A 194 -16.28 -12.39 10.29
CA PHE A 194 -16.23 -13.81 10.69
C PHE A 194 -15.56 -14.68 9.62
N PHE A 195 -15.83 -14.41 8.34
CA PHE A 195 -15.19 -15.11 7.22
C PHE A 195 -13.66 -14.88 7.23
N SER A 196 -13.22 -13.63 7.37
CA SER A 196 -11.81 -13.27 7.40
C SER A 196 -11.08 -13.95 8.58
N ARG A 197 -11.70 -13.95 9.77
CA ARG A 197 -11.08 -14.57 10.96
C ARG A 197 -11.11 -16.09 10.97
N ARG A 198 -12.24 -16.70 10.56
CA ARG A 198 -12.46 -18.16 10.72
C ARG A 198 -11.96 -18.94 9.52
N ILE A 199 -12.22 -18.48 8.31
CA ILE A 199 -11.87 -19.18 7.07
C ILE A 199 -10.50 -18.78 6.57
N LEU A 200 -10.25 -17.48 6.41
CA LEU A 200 -8.96 -16.98 5.97
C LEU A 200 -7.91 -16.95 7.08
N LYS A 201 -8.30 -17.19 8.35
CA LYS A 201 -7.43 -17.22 9.56
C LYS A 201 -6.52 -15.98 9.64
N ARG A 202 -7.08 -14.78 9.43
CA ARG A 202 -6.35 -13.53 9.40
C ARG A 202 -6.36 -12.81 10.75
N VAL A 203 -5.22 -12.24 11.14
CA VAL A 203 -5.07 -11.55 12.44
C VAL A 203 -5.42 -10.07 12.33
N SER A 204 -5.05 -9.44 11.22
CA SER A 204 -5.28 -8.01 10.96
C SER A 204 -6.61 -7.80 10.22
N PHE A 205 -7.34 -6.76 10.56
CA PHE A 205 -8.62 -6.40 9.93
C PHE A 205 -8.77 -4.89 9.70
N GLU A 206 -7.67 -4.14 9.81
CA GLU A 206 -7.72 -2.68 9.74
C GLU A 206 -8.05 -2.17 8.33
N ILE A 207 -7.52 -2.81 7.27
CA ILE A 207 -7.75 -2.43 5.87
C ILE A 207 -9.22 -2.61 5.52
N GLU A 208 -9.77 -3.78 5.87
CA GLU A 208 -11.19 -4.08 5.69
C GLU A 208 -12.07 -3.10 6.49
N THR A 209 -11.67 -2.77 7.72
CA THR A 209 -12.41 -1.81 8.57
C THR A 209 -12.50 -0.44 7.90
N VAL A 210 -11.39 0.08 7.33
CA VAL A 210 -11.40 1.37 6.61
C VAL A 210 -12.26 1.29 5.36
N GLY A 211 -12.16 0.21 4.57
CA GLY A 211 -13.01 -0.01 3.40
C GLY A 211 -14.49 -0.09 3.74
N LEU A 212 -14.85 -0.81 4.82
CA LEU A 212 -16.22 -0.91 5.33
C LEU A 212 -16.75 0.43 5.83
N LEU A 213 -15.93 1.21 6.56
CA LEU A 213 -16.29 2.53 7.04
C LEU A 213 -16.63 3.47 5.87
N LEU A 214 -15.72 3.60 4.90
CA LEU A 214 -15.91 4.46 3.73
C LEU A 214 -17.13 4.03 2.89
N SER A 215 -17.28 2.72 2.63
CA SER A 215 -18.43 2.20 1.88
C SER A 215 -19.75 2.44 2.62
N SER A 216 -19.75 2.36 3.96
CA SER A 216 -20.94 2.64 4.77
C SER A 216 -21.34 4.11 4.71
N ILE A 217 -20.37 5.02 4.82
CA ILE A 217 -20.61 6.46 4.67
C ILE A 217 -21.21 6.73 3.28
N GLY A 218 -20.61 6.20 2.19
CA GLY A 218 -21.09 6.41 0.84
C GLY A 218 -22.52 5.87 0.62
N ILE A 219 -22.80 4.61 1.01
CA ILE A 219 -24.11 4.00 0.83
C ILE A 219 -25.18 4.70 1.64
N LEU A 220 -24.90 5.12 2.88
CA LEU A 220 -25.87 5.84 3.71
C LEU A 220 -26.08 7.28 3.23
N LEU A 221 -25.05 7.96 2.74
CA LEU A 221 -25.16 9.27 2.09
C LEU A 221 -26.12 9.19 0.89
N LEU A 222 -25.91 8.24 -0.01
CA LEU A 222 -26.75 8.00 -1.19
C LEU A 222 -28.18 7.56 -0.82
N SER A 223 -28.37 6.94 0.36
CA SER A 223 -29.69 6.56 0.83
C SER A 223 -30.63 7.77 1.07
N GLY A 224 -30.07 8.99 1.19
CA GLY A 224 -30.82 10.23 1.26
C GLY A 224 -31.60 10.56 -0.02
N GLU A 225 -31.25 9.98 -1.16
CA GLU A 225 -31.94 10.17 -2.45
C GLU A 225 -33.09 9.18 -2.68
N GLY A 226 -33.06 8.04 -2.02
CA GLY A 226 -34.09 7.00 -2.11
C GLY A 226 -33.52 5.60 -2.30
N LEU A 227 -34.40 4.59 -2.16
CA LEU A 227 -33.99 3.18 -2.20
C LEU A 227 -33.54 2.72 -3.58
N ASP A 228 -34.04 3.29 -4.67
CA ASP A 228 -33.75 2.78 -6.02
C ASP A 228 -32.30 3.05 -6.43
N THR A 229 -31.77 4.24 -6.10
CA THR A 229 -30.35 4.59 -6.29
C THR A 229 -29.43 3.66 -5.49
N VAL A 230 -29.84 3.33 -4.27
CA VAL A 230 -29.02 2.55 -3.33
C VAL A 230 -29.01 1.06 -3.63
N LYS A 231 -30.07 0.49 -4.20
CA LYS A 231 -30.14 -0.96 -4.52
C LYS A 231 -28.97 -1.43 -5.37
N MET A 232 -28.66 -0.69 -6.43
CA MET A 232 -27.54 -1.01 -7.32
C MET A 232 -26.19 -0.88 -6.61
N GLN A 233 -26.04 0.14 -5.77
CA GLN A 233 -24.80 0.36 -5.01
C GLN A 233 -24.58 -0.73 -3.95
N ILE A 234 -25.62 -1.18 -3.26
CA ILE A 234 -25.58 -2.30 -2.31
C ILE A 234 -25.21 -3.62 -3.02
N ALA A 235 -25.82 -3.88 -4.18
CA ALA A 235 -25.48 -5.07 -4.97
C ALA A 235 -24.00 -5.04 -5.42
N ALA A 236 -23.52 -3.89 -5.87
CA ALA A 236 -22.12 -3.68 -6.24
C ALA A 236 -21.18 -3.84 -5.05
N PHE A 237 -21.55 -3.34 -3.87
CA PHE A 237 -20.79 -3.53 -2.63
C PHE A 237 -20.67 -5.02 -2.28
N GLY A 238 -21.77 -5.79 -2.35
CA GLY A 238 -21.74 -7.23 -2.14
C GLY A 238 -20.83 -7.96 -3.14
N MET A 239 -20.94 -7.64 -4.43
CA MET A 239 -20.05 -8.19 -5.47
C MET A 239 -18.59 -7.78 -5.25
N GLY A 240 -18.34 -6.56 -4.81
CA GLY A 240 -17.02 -6.07 -4.47
C GLY A 240 -16.36 -6.86 -3.34
N ILE A 241 -17.11 -7.18 -2.27
CA ILE A 241 -16.64 -8.04 -1.16
C ILE A 241 -16.31 -9.45 -1.66
N VAL A 242 -17.14 -10.02 -2.53
CA VAL A 242 -16.88 -11.34 -3.13
C VAL A 242 -15.59 -11.31 -3.96
N LEU A 243 -15.44 -10.30 -4.81
CA LEU A 243 -14.23 -10.11 -5.62
C LEU A 243 -12.98 -9.90 -4.72
N PHE A 244 -13.10 -9.11 -3.66
CA PHE A 244 -12.06 -8.93 -2.66
C PHE A 244 -11.61 -10.26 -2.05
N CYS A 245 -12.55 -11.06 -1.57
CA CYS A 245 -12.24 -12.36 -0.97
C CYS A 245 -11.58 -13.32 -1.97
N PHE A 246 -12.09 -13.33 -3.22
CA PHE A 246 -11.52 -14.13 -4.31
C PHE A 246 -10.08 -13.71 -4.64
N LEU A 247 -9.84 -12.41 -4.85
CA LEU A 247 -8.52 -11.90 -5.20
C LEU A 247 -7.51 -12.09 -4.06
N VAL A 248 -7.92 -11.92 -2.81
CA VAL A 248 -7.06 -12.20 -1.66
C VAL A 248 -6.67 -13.68 -1.59
N TRP A 249 -7.60 -14.59 -1.87
CA TRP A 249 -7.29 -16.02 -1.99
C TRP A 249 -6.40 -16.30 -3.19
N PHE A 250 -6.70 -15.74 -4.35
CA PHE A 250 -5.95 -15.92 -5.59
C PHE A 250 -4.48 -15.44 -5.45
N MET A 251 -4.26 -14.24 -4.91
CA MET A 251 -2.94 -13.66 -4.70
C MET A 251 -2.19 -14.27 -3.49
N SER A 252 -2.75 -15.23 -2.79
CA SER A 252 -2.01 -15.95 -1.73
C SER A 252 -0.86 -16.80 -2.27
N ASP A 253 -0.91 -17.16 -3.55
CA ASP A 253 0.05 -17.98 -4.26
C ASP A 253 0.67 -17.17 -5.41
N LEU A 254 1.96 -16.83 -5.27
CA LEU A 254 2.68 -16.00 -6.23
C LEU A 254 2.90 -16.71 -7.56
N GLU A 255 3.03 -18.04 -7.58
CA GLU A 255 3.23 -18.82 -8.80
C GLU A 255 2.02 -18.72 -9.74
N ARG A 256 0.79 -18.81 -9.18
CA ARG A 256 -0.44 -18.58 -9.94
C ARG A 256 -0.49 -17.18 -10.55
N VAL A 257 -0.06 -16.18 -9.78
CA VAL A 257 0.01 -14.78 -10.21
C VAL A 257 0.92 -14.65 -11.44
N MET A 258 2.10 -15.23 -11.37
CA MET A 258 3.09 -15.13 -12.45
C MET A 258 2.65 -15.89 -13.72
N LYS A 259 2.04 -17.07 -13.58
CA LYS A 259 1.54 -17.88 -14.72
C LYS A 259 0.40 -17.19 -15.46
N LEU A 260 -0.47 -16.46 -14.77
CA LEU A 260 -1.65 -15.84 -15.36
C LEU A 260 -1.44 -14.41 -15.88
N ARG A 261 -0.26 -13.81 -15.66
CA ARG A 261 0.08 -12.45 -16.07
C ARG A 261 -0.30 -12.12 -17.51
N LEU A 262 0.14 -12.94 -18.44
CA LEU A 262 -0.10 -12.72 -19.88
C LEU A 262 -1.57 -12.83 -20.25
N TYR A 263 -2.28 -13.80 -19.69
CA TYR A 263 -3.72 -13.98 -19.94
C TYR A 263 -4.54 -12.80 -19.40
N ILE A 264 -4.18 -12.26 -18.24
CA ILE A 264 -4.83 -11.08 -17.66
C ILE A 264 -4.55 -9.84 -18.52
N ALA A 265 -3.33 -9.66 -19.03
CA ALA A 265 -2.99 -8.57 -19.94
C ALA A 265 -3.81 -8.64 -21.24
N ILE A 266 -3.88 -9.81 -21.85
CA ILE A 266 -4.68 -10.04 -23.07
C ILE A 266 -6.17 -9.81 -22.78
N GLY A 267 -6.69 -10.33 -21.66
CA GLY A 267 -8.08 -10.13 -21.25
C GLY A 267 -8.43 -8.65 -21.06
N ALA A 268 -7.53 -7.86 -20.47
CA ALA A 268 -7.70 -6.41 -20.32
C ALA A 268 -7.78 -5.69 -21.69
N ILE A 269 -6.90 -6.05 -22.63
CA ILE A 269 -6.94 -5.49 -23.99
C ILE A 269 -8.24 -5.88 -24.72
N LEU A 270 -8.64 -7.15 -24.62
CA LEU A 270 -9.91 -7.61 -25.22
C LEU A 270 -11.11 -6.89 -24.62
N LEU A 271 -11.09 -6.62 -23.31
CA LEU A 271 -12.15 -5.86 -22.65
C LEU A 271 -12.19 -4.40 -23.12
N PHE A 272 -11.04 -3.76 -23.41
CA PHE A 272 -11.01 -2.44 -24.05
C PHE A 272 -11.57 -2.49 -25.47
N VAL A 273 -11.20 -3.50 -26.27
CA VAL A 273 -11.74 -3.67 -27.64
C VAL A 273 -13.26 -3.86 -27.58
N ALA A 274 -13.75 -4.70 -26.67
CA ALA A 274 -15.18 -4.89 -26.46
C ALA A 274 -15.87 -3.57 -26.08
N ASN A 275 -15.26 -2.76 -25.21
CA ASN A 275 -15.80 -1.45 -24.86
C ASN A 275 -15.82 -0.49 -26.05
N LEU A 276 -14.80 -0.49 -26.89
CA LEU A 276 -14.77 0.37 -28.08
C LEU A 276 -15.87 0.00 -29.10
N VAL A 277 -16.22 -1.30 -29.21
CA VAL A 277 -17.24 -1.80 -30.14
C VAL A 277 -18.64 -1.65 -29.55
N LEU A 278 -18.86 -2.07 -28.30
CA LEU A 278 -20.18 -2.16 -27.67
C LEU A 278 -20.54 -0.93 -26.83
N GLY A 279 -19.56 -0.06 -26.52
CA GLY A 279 -19.76 1.10 -25.67
C GLY A 279 -20.68 2.14 -26.29
N LYS A 280 -21.51 2.76 -25.44
CA LYS A 280 -22.35 3.90 -25.80
C LYS A 280 -21.70 5.21 -25.37
N ASP A 281 -21.96 6.26 -26.13
CA ASP A 281 -21.54 7.61 -25.78
C ASP A 281 -22.43 8.15 -24.64
N VAL A 282 -21.80 8.46 -23.50
CA VAL A 282 -22.43 9.11 -22.36
C VAL A 282 -21.59 10.34 -22.01
N ASN A 283 -22.19 11.52 -22.03
CA ASN A 283 -21.53 12.80 -21.76
C ASN A 283 -20.25 13.04 -22.57
N GLY A 284 -20.22 12.55 -23.82
CA GLY A 284 -19.09 12.70 -24.75
C GLY A 284 -17.94 11.70 -24.56
N SER A 285 -18.09 10.72 -23.67
CA SER A 285 -17.16 9.61 -23.48
C SER A 285 -17.79 8.27 -23.84
N ARG A 286 -17.07 7.41 -24.55
CA ARG A 286 -17.54 6.09 -24.98
C ARG A 286 -17.01 5.00 -24.05
N ASN A 287 -17.41 5.04 -22.79
CA ASN A 287 -16.83 4.20 -21.73
C ASN A 287 -17.84 3.32 -20.98
N TRP A 288 -19.13 3.34 -21.36
CA TRP A 288 -20.18 2.57 -20.73
C TRP A 288 -20.76 1.50 -21.64
N ILE A 289 -20.84 0.27 -21.15
CA ILE A 289 -21.58 -0.84 -21.77
C ILE A 289 -22.87 -1.04 -20.95
N PHE A 290 -24.01 -1.10 -21.67
CA PHE A 290 -25.32 -1.35 -21.06
C PHE A 290 -25.78 -2.77 -21.37
N ILE A 291 -26.07 -3.56 -20.35
CA ILE A 291 -26.57 -4.93 -20.45
C ILE A 291 -27.91 -4.97 -19.70
N GLY A 292 -29.00 -4.78 -20.44
CA GLY A 292 -30.33 -4.61 -19.83
C GLY A 292 -30.38 -3.40 -18.90
N PRO A 293 -30.80 -3.54 -17.64
CA PRO A 293 -30.84 -2.45 -16.67
C PRO A 293 -29.49 -2.11 -16.05
N PHE A 294 -28.44 -2.91 -16.31
CA PHE A 294 -27.12 -2.74 -15.70
C PHE A 294 -26.20 -1.92 -16.61
N SER A 295 -25.54 -0.94 -16.02
CA SER A 295 -24.43 -0.21 -16.67
C SER A 295 -23.10 -0.71 -16.12
N PHE A 296 -22.15 -0.92 -17.00
CA PHE A 296 -20.85 -1.47 -16.70
C PHE A 296 -19.75 -0.63 -17.37
N GLN A 297 -18.79 -0.19 -16.60
CA GLN A 297 -17.62 0.55 -17.07
C GLN A 297 -16.38 -0.36 -17.08
N PRO A 298 -15.96 -0.88 -18.22
CA PRO A 298 -14.85 -1.83 -18.32
C PRO A 298 -13.53 -1.30 -17.77
N SER A 299 -13.23 -0.01 -17.96
CA SER A 299 -11.99 0.62 -17.47
C SER A 299 -11.80 0.49 -15.96
N GLU A 300 -12.88 0.38 -15.18
CA GLU A 300 -12.83 0.16 -13.74
C GLU A 300 -12.18 -1.20 -13.41
N PHE A 301 -12.55 -2.25 -14.13
CA PHE A 301 -11.97 -3.59 -13.93
C PHE A 301 -10.56 -3.69 -14.51
N ILE A 302 -10.30 -2.97 -15.59
CA ILE A 302 -8.96 -2.92 -16.19
C ILE A 302 -7.95 -2.26 -15.25
N LYS A 303 -8.37 -1.36 -14.33
CA LYS A 303 -7.49 -0.83 -13.26
C LYS A 303 -6.89 -1.96 -12.43
N ILE A 304 -7.70 -2.97 -12.05
CA ILE A 304 -7.24 -4.15 -11.30
C ILE A 304 -6.19 -4.92 -12.11
N ALA A 305 -6.51 -5.19 -13.39
CA ALA A 305 -5.61 -5.89 -14.31
C ALA A 305 -4.31 -5.09 -14.55
N PHE A 306 -4.38 -3.76 -14.64
CA PHE A 306 -3.24 -2.88 -14.85
C PHE A 306 -2.24 -2.94 -13.69
N VAL A 307 -2.73 -2.85 -12.45
CA VAL A 307 -1.90 -3.01 -11.26
C VAL A 307 -1.30 -4.41 -11.20
N PHE A 308 -2.12 -5.44 -11.50
CA PHE A 308 -1.67 -6.83 -11.49
C PHE A 308 -0.53 -7.06 -12.50
N VAL A 309 -0.71 -6.65 -13.75
CA VAL A 309 0.29 -6.79 -14.81
C VAL A 309 1.52 -5.96 -14.49
N GLY A 310 1.35 -4.71 -14.07
CA GLY A 310 2.46 -3.82 -13.71
C GLY A 310 3.31 -4.35 -12.58
N ALA A 311 2.70 -4.82 -11.50
CA ALA A 311 3.42 -5.37 -10.36
C ALA A 311 4.09 -6.73 -10.69
N SER A 312 3.40 -7.61 -11.44
CA SER A 312 3.91 -8.96 -11.78
C SER A 312 5.01 -8.96 -12.84
N THR A 313 5.12 -7.88 -13.64
CA THR A 313 6.15 -7.76 -14.67
C THR A 313 7.49 -7.34 -14.09
N LEU A 314 7.52 -6.93 -12.84
CA LEU A 314 8.66 -6.26 -12.20
C LEU A 314 9.33 -7.09 -11.10
N ASP A 315 9.47 -8.40 -11.28
CA ASP A 315 10.20 -9.27 -10.36
C ASP A 315 11.73 -9.07 -10.48
N HIS A 316 12.49 -9.34 -9.41
CA HIS A 316 13.92 -9.04 -9.28
C HIS A 316 14.85 -9.69 -10.33
N LEU A 317 14.40 -10.75 -10.98
CA LEU A 317 15.13 -11.50 -12.00
C LEU A 317 15.11 -10.87 -13.41
N GLN A 318 15.06 -9.59 -13.54
CA GLN A 318 14.61 -8.92 -14.74
C GLN A 318 15.59 -8.83 -15.90
N THR A 319 15.16 -9.37 -16.99
CA THR A 319 15.59 -9.01 -18.33
C THR A 319 14.96 -7.66 -18.73
N LYS A 320 15.70 -6.83 -19.48
CA LYS A 320 15.18 -5.58 -20.10
C LYS A 320 13.85 -5.78 -20.85
N LYS A 321 13.59 -6.98 -21.32
CA LYS A 321 12.38 -7.41 -22.04
C LYS A 321 11.09 -7.19 -21.21
N ASN A 322 11.08 -7.54 -19.94
CA ASN A 322 9.87 -7.47 -19.10
C ASN A 322 9.39 -6.02 -18.86
N ILE A 323 10.31 -5.06 -18.75
CA ILE A 323 9.99 -3.64 -18.60
C ILE A 323 9.35 -3.11 -19.87
N THR A 324 9.89 -3.46 -21.04
CA THR A 324 9.35 -3.06 -22.32
C THR A 324 7.93 -3.60 -22.52
N GLU A 325 7.65 -4.84 -22.10
CA GLU A 325 6.31 -5.43 -22.15
C GLU A 325 5.30 -4.60 -21.33
N PHE A 326 5.66 -4.17 -20.12
CA PHE A 326 4.78 -3.32 -19.32
C PHE A 326 4.59 -1.93 -19.91
N ILE A 327 5.64 -1.29 -20.44
CA ILE A 327 5.54 0.01 -21.11
C ILE A 327 4.60 -0.07 -22.32
N VAL A 328 4.75 -1.12 -23.13
CA VAL A 328 3.88 -1.35 -24.29
C VAL A 328 2.43 -1.58 -23.87
N PHE A 329 2.21 -2.41 -22.84
CA PHE A 329 0.87 -2.63 -22.30
C PHE A 329 0.24 -1.34 -21.78
N ALA A 330 0.99 -0.52 -21.00
CA ALA A 330 0.52 0.75 -20.50
C ALA A 330 0.21 1.75 -21.62
N ALA A 331 1.05 1.82 -22.64
CA ALA A 331 0.83 2.67 -23.81
C ALA A 331 -0.45 2.26 -24.58
N ILE A 332 -0.69 0.96 -24.75
CA ILE A 332 -1.92 0.43 -25.36
C ILE A 332 -3.15 0.82 -24.54
N CYS A 333 -3.11 0.64 -23.20
CA CYS A 333 -4.22 1.04 -22.32
C CYS A 333 -4.52 2.53 -22.42
N LEU A 334 -3.50 3.38 -22.37
CA LEU A 334 -3.65 4.84 -22.50
C LEU A 334 -4.19 5.23 -23.89
N ALA A 335 -3.76 4.56 -24.97
CA ALA A 335 -4.26 4.80 -26.31
C ALA A 335 -5.76 4.47 -26.41
N PHE A 336 -6.23 3.35 -25.85
CA PHE A 336 -7.66 3.02 -25.81
C PHE A 336 -8.48 4.05 -25.04
N LEU A 337 -8.02 4.47 -23.85
CA LEU A 337 -8.69 5.50 -23.05
C LEU A 337 -8.76 6.85 -23.78
N PHE A 338 -7.71 7.20 -24.53
CA PHE A 338 -7.70 8.37 -25.39
C PHE A 338 -8.74 8.27 -26.53
N LEU A 339 -8.83 7.11 -27.20
CA LEU A 339 -9.82 6.86 -28.25
C LEU A 339 -11.26 6.94 -27.71
N MET A 340 -11.47 6.47 -26.48
CA MET A 340 -12.77 6.52 -25.79
C MET A 340 -13.10 7.90 -25.21
N ARG A 341 -12.18 8.86 -25.27
CA ARG A 341 -12.29 10.21 -24.67
C ARG A 341 -12.46 10.19 -23.15
N ASP A 342 -11.94 9.16 -22.48
CA ASP A 342 -11.97 9.03 -21.01
C ASP A 342 -10.65 9.52 -20.39
N PHE A 343 -10.49 10.86 -20.36
CA PHE A 343 -9.26 11.50 -19.89
C PHE A 343 -9.07 11.40 -18.39
N GLY A 344 -10.16 11.40 -17.62
CA GLY A 344 -10.09 11.25 -16.15
C GLY A 344 -9.47 9.91 -15.78
N THR A 345 -9.98 8.82 -16.35
CA THR A 345 -9.43 7.48 -16.16
C THR A 345 -8.02 7.36 -16.74
N ALA A 346 -7.72 8.00 -17.87
CA ALA A 346 -6.37 8.01 -18.44
C ALA A 346 -5.34 8.63 -17.51
N LEU A 347 -5.68 9.73 -16.81
CA LEU A 347 -4.82 10.35 -15.81
C LEU A 347 -4.56 9.40 -14.64
N ILE A 348 -5.56 8.64 -14.20
CA ILE A 348 -5.40 7.65 -13.11
C ILE A 348 -4.44 6.52 -13.54
N PHE A 349 -4.60 6.00 -14.77
CA PHE A 349 -3.69 4.97 -15.31
C PHE A 349 -2.27 5.52 -15.45
N PHE A 350 -2.13 6.76 -15.91
CA PHE A 350 -0.82 7.40 -16.04
C PHE A 350 -0.15 7.62 -14.67
N ALA A 351 -0.88 8.10 -13.66
CA ALA A 351 -0.36 8.22 -12.31
C ALA A 351 0.09 6.86 -11.74
N CYS A 352 -0.72 5.81 -11.93
CA CYS A 352 -0.35 4.45 -11.54
C CYS A 352 0.91 3.97 -12.26
N PHE A 353 1.02 4.22 -13.58
CA PHE A 353 2.22 3.93 -14.36
C PHE A 353 3.46 4.65 -13.79
N LEU A 354 3.35 5.93 -13.44
CA LEU A 354 4.45 6.69 -12.84
C LEU A 354 4.90 6.10 -11.50
N ILE A 355 3.95 5.69 -10.64
CA ILE A 355 4.27 5.08 -9.35
C ILE A 355 5.02 3.77 -9.56
N ILE A 356 4.53 2.90 -10.44
CA ILE A 356 5.16 1.62 -10.77
C ILE A 356 6.56 1.85 -11.37
N ALA A 357 6.68 2.78 -12.32
CA ALA A 357 7.95 3.15 -12.96
C ALA A 357 8.96 3.72 -11.94
N PHE A 358 8.51 4.53 -10.98
CA PHE A 358 9.33 5.05 -9.91
C PHE A 358 9.82 3.96 -8.95
N MET A 359 8.91 3.12 -8.49
CA MET A 359 9.25 1.97 -7.61
C MET A 359 10.31 1.08 -8.25
N ARG A 360 10.33 1.03 -9.58
CA ARG A 360 11.29 0.26 -10.36
C ARG A 360 12.64 0.96 -10.56
N SER A 361 12.59 2.21 -11.05
CA SER A 361 13.80 2.91 -11.47
C SER A 361 14.59 3.50 -10.29
N GLY A 362 13.91 3.82 -9.19
CA GLY A 362 14.47 4.59 -8.08
C GLY A 362 15.02 5.97 -8.49
N SER A 363 14.79 6.40 -9.74
CA SER A 363 15.41 7.58 -10.35
C SER A 363 14.39 8.67 -10.63
N PHE A 364 14.50 9.80 -9.96
CA PHE A 364 13.69 11.00 -10.24
C PHE A 364 13.91 11.55 -11.65
N ARG A 365 15.10 11.35 -12.24
CA ARG A 365 15.39 11.79 -13.62
C ARG A 365 14.47 11.11 -14.62
N THR A 366 14.24 9.81 -14.47
CA THR A 366 13.33 9.04 -15.34
C THR A 366 11.91 9.57 -15.23
N ILE A 367 11.43 9.83 -14.00
CA ILE A 367 10.10 10.39 -13.77
C ILE A 367 9.96 11.77 -14.40
N PHE A 368 10.97 12.64 -14.22
CA PHE A 368 10.96 13.97 -14.83
C PHE A 368 10.88 13.91 -16.36
N LEU A 369 11.63 13.01 -17.00
CA LEU A 369 11.57 12.81 -18.46
C LEU A 369 10.19 12.33 -18.92
N ILE A 370 9.58 11.38 -18.20
CA ILE A 370 8.23 10.90 -18.53
C ILE A 370 7.20 12.03 -18.35
N LEU A 371 7.28 12.80 -17.27
CA LEU A 371 6.37 13.94 -17.06
C LEU A 371 6.57 15.03 -18.12
N ALA A 372 7.79 15.34 -18.49
CA ALA A 372 8.07 16.32 -19.56
C ALA A 372 7.48 15.86 -20.91
N ALA A 373 7.65 14.57 -21.25
CA ALA A 373 7.04 13.98 -22.45
C ALA A 373 5.51 14.00 -22.39
N ALA A 374 4.91 13.72 -21.22
CA ALA A 374 3.47 13.80 -21.03
C ALA A 374 2.94 15.22 -21.15
N CYS A 375 3.60 16.22 -20.54
CA CYS A 375 3.25 17.63 -20.67
C CYS A 375 3.31 18.08 -22.13
N PHE A 376 4.34 17.67 -22.88
CA PHE A 376 4.43 17.93 -24.31
C PHE A 376 3.28 17.29 -25.09
N GLY A 377 2.92 16.03 -24.75
CA GLY A 377 1.76 15.34 -25.33
C GLY A 377 0.44 16.08 -25.07
N VAL A 378 0.23 16.55 -23.83
CA VAL A 378 -0.96 17.36 -23.47
C VAL A 378 -0.99 18.66 -24.26
N PHE A 379 0.17 19.35 -24.36
CA PHE A 379 0.27 20.56 -25.20
C PHE A 379 -0.17 20.30 -26.64
N LEU A 380 0.31 19.22 -27.28
CA LEU A 380 -0.11 18.86 -28.64
C LEU A 380 -1.61 18.55 -28.69
N ILE A 381 -2.17 17.83 -27.72
CA ILE A 381 -3.61 17.53 -27.66
C ILE A 381 -4.45 18.81 -27.61
N LEU A 382 -4.05 19.77 -26.78
CA LEU A 382 -4.75 21.07 -26.66
C LEU A 382 -4.76 21.84 -27.98
N GLN A 383 -3.70 21.75 -28.79
CA GLN A 383 -3.63 22.40 -30.11
C GLN A 383 -4.55 21.74 -31.15
N PHE A 384 -4.71 20.41 -31.10
CA PHE A 384 -5.41 19.67 -32.16
C PHE A 384 -6.84 19.22 -31.78
N LYS A 385 -7.27 19.35 -30.51
CA LYS A 385 -8.57 18.91 -30.01
C LYS A 385 -9.35 20.01 -29.30
N PRO A 386 -10.16 20.81 -30.02
CA PRO A 386 -10.86 21.97 -29.48
C PRO A 386 -11.73 21.68 -28.25
N TYR A 387 -12.40 20.51 -28.19
CA TYR A 387 -13.26 20.15 -27.05
C TYR A 387 -12.47 19.94 -25.75
N VAL A 388 -11.21 19.55 -25.80
CA VAL A 388 -10.33 19.48 -24.62
C VAL A 388 -9.95 20.90 -24.19
N ALA A 389 -9.62 21.76 -25.15
CA ALA A 389 -9.31 23.17 -24.89
C ALA A 389 -10.50 23.89 -24.22
N GLN A 390 -11.76 23.61 -24.61
CA GLN A 390 -12.94 24.19 -23.96
C GLN A 390 -13.05 23.81 -22.48
N ARG A 391 -12.73 22.57 -22.08
CA ARG A 391 -12.72 22.20 -20.64
C ARG A 391 -11.68 22.97 -19.83
N PHE A 392 -10.55 23.32 -20.47
CA PHE A 392 -9.51 24.15 -19.85
C PHE A 392 -9.86 25.62 -19.83
N SER A 393 -10.67 26.14 -20.76
CA SER A 393 -11.05 27.57 -20.79
C SER A 393 -11.96 27.96 -19.62
N GLY A 394 -12.78 27.06 -19.13
CA GLY A 394 -13.60 27.30 -17.91
C GLY A 394 -12.85 27.17 -16.60
N TRP A 395 -11.68 26.51 -16.60
CA TRP A 395 -10.89 26.27 -15.39
C TRP A 395 -10.35 27.59 -14.81
N MET A 396 -10.47 27.78 -13.50
CA MET A 396 -10.16 29.00 -12.75
C MET A 396 -11.05 30.23 -13.09
N HIS A 397 -12.04 30.08 -13.99
CA HIS A 397 -12.97 31.12 -14.40
C HIS A 397 -14.44 30.70 -14.20
N VAL A 398 -14.70 29.66 -13.38
CA VAL A 398 -16.04 29.06 -13.21
C VAL A 398 -17.09 30.06 -12.72
N TRP A 399 -16.68 31.11 -11.98
CA TRP A 399 -17.58 32.16 -11.50
C TRP A 399 -18.12 33.07 -12.61
N GLU A 400 -17.43 33.13 -13.76
CA GLU A 400 -17.89 33.84 -14.95
C GLU A 400 -18.93 33.02 -15.74
N HIS A 401 -18.94 31.67 -15.50
CA HIS A 401 -19.77 30.67 -16.19
C HIS A 401 -20.79 30.00 -15.27
N THR A 402 -21.43 30.77 -14.37
CA THR A 402 -22.35 30.26 -13.33
C THR A 402 -23.62 29.59 -13.88
N GLN A 403 -24.03 29.97 -15.11
CA GLN A 403 -25.22 29.44 -15.80
C GLN A 403 -24.85 28.46 -16.92
N ASP A 404 -23.58 28.41 -17.33
CA ASP A 404 -23.11 27.62 -18.44
C ASP A 404 -22.58 26.26 -17.96
N SER A 405 -22.57 25.27 -18.85
CA SER A 405 -22.06 23.92 -18.57
C SER A 405 -20.58 23.88 -18.14
N LEU A 406 -19.83 24.95 -18.35
CA LEU A 406 -18.39 25.05 -18.04
C LEU A 406 -18.12 25.32 -16.56
N GLY A 407 -19.03 25.96 -15.83
CA GLY A 407 -18.82 26.36 -14.43
C GLY A 407 -19.96 25.97 -13.47
N TYR A 408 -21.15 25.67 -14.00
CA TYR A 408 -22.36 25.43 -13.20
C TYR A 408 -22.16 24.41 -12.07
N GLN A 409 -21.58 23.23 -12.38
CA GLN A 409 -21.38 22.17 -11.40
C GLN A 409 -20.39 22.56 -10.30
N GLN A 410 -19.26 23.17 -10.66
CA GLN A 410 -18.23 23.59 -9.71
C GLN A 410 -18.74 24.70 -8.79
N VAL A 411 -19.40 25.74 -9.34
CA VAL A 411 -19.97 26.85 -8.54
C VAL A 411 -20.99 26.32 -7.56
N ARG A 412 -21.91 25.46 -7.99
CA ARG A 412 -22.90 24.83 -7.10
C ARG A 412 -22.22 24.02 -6.01
N THR A 413 -21.23 23.19 -6.36
CA THR A 413 -20.50 22.37 -5.39
C THR A 413 -19.83 23.24 -4.33
N MET A 414 -19.08 24.27 -4.72
CA MET A 414 -18.42 25.17 -3.77
C MET A 414 -19.42 25.92 -2.88
N THR A 415 -20.53 26.37 -3.45
CA THR A 415 -21.60 27.06 -2.70
C THR A 415 -22.21 26.13 -1.64
N TYR A 416 -22.49 24.87 -2.01
CA TYR A 416 -23.11 23.93 -1.08
C TYR A 416 -22.13 23.36 -0.05
N ILE A 417 -20.85 23.21 -0.37
CA ILE A 417 -19.80 22.94 0.64
C ILE A 417 -19.78 24.05 1.68
N ALA A 418 -19.85 25.32 1.25
CA ALA A 418 -19.86 26.46 2.16
C ALA A 418 -21.13 26.47 3.03
N SER A 419 -22.29 26.10 2.48
CA SER A 419 -23.56 26.03 3.23
C SER A 419 -23.54 24.94 4.31
N GLY A 420 -22.85 23.80 4.07
CA GLY A 420 -22.69 22.73 5.05
C GLY A 420 -21.83 23.12 6.25
N GLY A 421 -20.91 24.06 6.08
CA GLY A 421 -20.01 24.50 7.14
C GLY A 421 -19.14 23.36 7.69
N LEU A 422 -18.85 23.39 9.00
CA LEU A 422 -18.00 22.38 9.65
C LEU A 422 -18.74 21.06 9.95
N PHE A 423 -20.03 21.12 10.29
CA PHE A 423 -20.81 19.99 10.83
C PHE A 423 -21.92 19.47 9.91
N GLY A 424 -22.19 20.16 8.79
CA GLY A 424 -23.20 19.77 7.81
C GLY A 424 -24.63 20.18 8.16
N LEU A 425 -25.51 19.98 7.17
CA LEU A 425 -26.95 20.23 7.29
C LEU A 425 -27.73 19.01 7.81
N GLY A 426 -27.06 17.87 7.96
CA GLY A 426 -27.65 16.57 8.28
C GLY A 426 -27.93 15.74 7.03
N LEU A 427 -27.80 14.41 7.18
CA LEU A 427 -28.02 13.44 6.10
C LEU A 427 -29.41 13.58 5.48
N GLY A 428 -29.46 13.61 4.15
CA GLY A 428 -30.68 13.71 3.36
C GLY A 428 -31.24 15.12 3.20
N ASN A 429 -30.63 16.13 3.86
CA ASN A 429 -31.09 17.55 3.78
C ASN A 429 -30.32 18.38 2.75
N GLY A 430 -29.29 17.78 2.10
CA GLY A 430 -28.53 18.46 1.07
C GLY A 430 -29.34 18.71 -0.21
N ILE A 431 -28.91 19.71 -0.97
CA ILE A 431 -29.52 20.13 -2.23
C ILE A 431 -28.68 19.71 -3.41
N LEU A 432 -27.35 19.51 -3.21
CA LEU A 432 -26.42 19.16 -4.27
C LEU A 432 -26.78 17.85 -4.99
N LYS A 433 -27.48 16.94 -4.31
CA LYS A 433 -28.01 15.69 -4.88
C LYS A 433 -28.94 15.90 -6.09
N TYR A 434 -29.57 17.07 -6.24
CA TYR A 434 -30.42 17.41 -7.38
C TYR A 434 -29.63 18.00 -8.56
N VAL A 435 -28.34 18.27 -8.38
CA VAL A 435 -27.45 18.70 -9.47
C VAL A 435 -26.97 17.48 -10.24
N ALA A 436 -26.89 17.57 -11.56
CA ALA A 436 -26.42 16.48 -12.41
C ALA A 436 -25.05 15.97 -11.94
N ALA A 437 -24.91 14.66 -11.74
CA ALA A 437 -23.74 13.96 -11.20
C ALA A 437 -23.37 14.36 -9.75
N GLY A 438 -24.34 14.86 -8.97
CA GLY A 438 -24.17 15.18 -7.55
C GLY A 438 -23.72 13.98 -6.73
N ASP A 439 -24.33 12.82 -7.00
CA ASP A 439 -24.10 11.53 -6.36
C ASP A 439 -22.79 10.81 -6.80
N SER A 440 -22.23 11.20 -7.93
CA SER A 440 -21.05 10.55 -8.53
C SER A 440 -19.82 11.44 -8.54
N ASP A 441 -19.76 12.40 -9.43
CA ASP A 441 -18.58 13.24 -9.67
C ASP A 441 -18.44 14.36 -8.64
N LEU A 442 -19.56 14.81 -8.07
CA LEU A 442 -19.63 15.91 -7.09
C LEU A 442 -19.85 15.40 -5.64
N VAL A 443 -19.77 14.10 -5.41
CA VAL A 443 -20.15 13.46 -4.14
C VAL A 443 -19.36 13.98 -2.94
N PHE A 444 -18.11 14.44 -3.12
CA PHE A 444 -17.36 15.09 -2.06
C PHE A 444 -18.07 16.38 -1.57
N GLY A 445 -18.60 17.15 -2.50
CA GLY A 445 -19.41 18.34 -2.17
C GLY A 445 -20.68 17.97 -1.42
N MET A 446 -21.41 16.94 -1.88
CA MET A 446 -22.59 16.41 -1.22
C MET A 446 -22.28 15.90 0.21
N LEU A 447 -21.16 15.21 0.40
CA LEU A 447 -20.70 14.78 1.71
C LEU A 447 -20.41 15.96 2.64
N CYS A 448 -19.73 16.99 2.13
CA CYS A 448 -19.42 18.19 2.90
C CYS A 448 -20.67 19.03 3.20
N GLU A 449 -21.65 19.09 2.29
CA GLU A 449 -22.93 19.76 2.51
C GLU A 449 -23.73 19.09 3.63
N GLU A 450 -23.90 17.76 3.55
CA GLU A 450 -24.75 17.02 4.48
C GLU A 450 -24.07 16.70 5.82
N GLN A 451 -22.78 16.30 5.81
CA GLN A 451 -22.05 15.87 7.01
C GLN A 451 -20.98 16.86 7.49
N GLY A 452 -20.76 17.92 6.72
CA GLY A 452 -19.79 18.96 7.04
C GLY A 452 -18.38 18.70 6.56
N LEU A 453 -17.57 19.76 6.56
CA LEU A 453 -16.18 19.71 6.09
C LEU A 453 -15.31 18.79 6.95
N LEU A 454 -15.58 18.65 8.25
CA LEU A 454 -14.83 17.75 9.14
C LEU A 454 -14.95 16.28 8.71
N MET A 455 -16.16 15.86 8.31
CA MET A 455 -16.39 14.50 7.79
C MET A 455 -15.68 14.33 6.44
N GLY A 456 -15.77 15.32 5.54
CA GLY A 456 -15.02 15.31 4.28
C GLY A 456 -13.52 15.10 4.50
N MET A 457 -12.93 15.85 5.44
CA MET A 457 -11.51 15.69 5.81
C MET A 457 -11.19 14.35 6.45
N ALA A 458 -12.08 13.80 7.29
CA ALA A 458 -11.92 12.47 7.87
C ALA A 458 -11.88 11.38 6.80
N VAL A 459 -12.77 11.46 5.79
CA VAL A 459 -12.77 10.55 4.64
C VAL A 459 -11.46 10.63 3.84
N LEU A 460 -10.96 11.83 3.55
CA LEU A 460 -9.68 11.99 2.86
C LEU A 460 -8.52 11.43 3.68
N PHE A 461 -8.53 11.64 4.99
CA PHE A 461 -7.51 11.08 5.86
C PHE A 461 -7.58 9.54 5.92
N ALA A 462 -8.78 8.94 5.87
CA ALA A 462 -8.96 7.50 5.76
C ALA A 462 -8.33 6.93 4.48
N LEU A 463 -8.45 7.63 3.35
CA LEU A 463 -7.78 7.25 2.10
C LEU A 463 -6.25 7.39 2.19
N VAL A 464 -5.75 8.43 2.86
CA VAL A 464 -4.30 8.60 3.13
C VAL A 464 -3.76 7.45 3.99
N LEU A 465 -4.57 6.84 4.87
CA LEU A 465 -4.13 5.68 5.65
C LEU A 465 -3.67 4.51 4.77
N PHE A 466 -4.24 4.32 3.59
CA PHE A 466 -3.79 3.27 2.66
C PHE A 466 -2.35 3.50 2.19
N ILE A 467 -1.94 4.77 1.95
CA ILE A 467 -0.54 5.09 1.61
C ILE A 467 0.38 4.85 2.81
N LEU A 468 -0.03 5.29 4.00
CA LEU A 468 0.77 5.07 5.22
C LEU A 468 0.93 3.58 5.52
N TYR A 469 -0.11 2.79 5.23
CA TYR A 469 -0.08 1.35 5.31
C TYR A 469 0.91 0.76 4.27
N ALA A 470 0.73 1.09 2.98
CA ALA A 470 1.61 0.61 1.91
C ALA A 470 3.08 0.96 2.18
N ARG A 471 3.37 2.19 2.61
CA ARG A 471 4.72 2.61 3.02
C ARG A 471 5.31 1.72 4.12
N SER A 472 4.51 1.35 5.12
CA SER A 472 4.98 0.49 6.21
C SER A 472 5.22 -0.95 5.76
N ASP A 473 4.54 -1.36 4.70
CA ASP A 473 4.55 -2.73 4.20
C ASP A 473 5.62 -2.97 3.11
N VAL A 474 6.03 -1.92 2.36
CA VAL A 474 7.08 -2.00 1.32
C VAL A 474 8.35 -2.67 1.82
N THR A 475 8.80 -2.32 3.04
CA THR A 475 10.01 -2.89 3.63
C THR A 475 9.83 -4.29 4.21
N ARG A 476 8.61 -4.84 4.19
CA ARG A 476 8.23 -6.08 4.89
C ARG A 476 7.47 -7.06 4.02
N SER A 477 7.16 -6.70 2.78
CA SER A 477 6.39 -7.55 1.88
C SER A 477 7.17 -8.82 1.52
N ARG A 478 6.43 -9.88 1.21
CA ARG A 478 7.01 -11.20 0.87
C ARG A 478 7.74 -11.20 -0.45
N SER A 479 7.41 -10.26 -1.35
CA SER A 479 7.95 -10.15 -2.69
C SER A 479 7.77 -8.72 -3.18
N THR A 480 8.61 -8.31 -4.11
CA THR A 480 8.53 -7.03 -4.82
C THR A 480 7.17 -6.82 -5.49
N PHE A 481 6.52 -7.90 -5.96
CA PHE A 481 5.16 -7.86 -6.48
C PHE A 481 4.18 -7.19 -5.50
N TYR A 482 4.14 -7.66 -4.26
CA TYR A 482 3.21 -7.12 -3.26
C TYR A 482 3.55 -5.69 -2.87
N ALA A 483 4.84 -5.36 -2.76
CA ALA A 483 5.29 -4.00 -2.44
C ALA A 483 4.87 -3.00 -3.51
N ILE A 484 5.12 -3.32 -4.79
CA ILE A 484 4.77 -2.47 -5.93
C ILE A 484 3.24 -2.36 -6.05
N ALA A 485 2.51 -3.48 -5.94
CA ALA A 485 1.06 -3.49 -6.02
C ALA A 485 0.41 -2.63 -4.91
N ALA A 486 0.89 -2.73 -3.67
CA ALA A 486 0.40 -1.93 -2.55
C ALA A 486 0.63 -0.43 -2.77
N CYS A 487 1.82 -0.03 -3.24
CA CYS A 487 2.12 1.37 -3.56
C CYS A 487 1.30 1.87 -4.75
N ALA A 488 1.16 1.07 -5.80
CA ALA A 488 0.39 1.41 -6.99
C ALA A 488 -1.09 1.62 -6.65
N VAL A 489 -1.70 0.69 -5.91
CA VAL A 489 -3.10 0.79 -5.51
C VAL A 489 -3.34 1.99 -4.60
N SER A 490 -2.56 2.14 -3.54
CA SER A 490 -2.77 3.25 -2.59
C SER A 490 -2.56 4.62 -3.24
N GLY A 491 -1.55 4.75 -4.11
CA GLY A 491 -1.33 5.97 -4.87
C GLY A 491 -2.42 6.22 -5.92
N MET A 492 -2.91 5.18 -6.61
CA MET A 492 -4.03 5.28 -7.55
C MET A 492 -5.30 5.76 -6.85
N LEU A 493 -5.67 5.16 -5.70
CA LEU A 493 -6.87 5.55 -4.95
C LEU A 493 -6.79 6.98 -4.44
N LEU A 494 -5.63 7.42 -3.92
CA LEU A 494 -5.46 8.79 -3.48
C LEU A 494 -5.48 9.78 -4.64
N PHE A 495 -4.85 9.45 -5.76
CA PHE A 495 -4.87 10.30 -6.94
C PHE A 495 -6.30 10.44 -7.52
N GLN A 496 -7.06 9.33 -7.57
CA GLN A 496 -8.48 9.34 -7.95
C GLN A 496 -9.31 10.23 -7.01
N ALA A 497 -9.09 10.13 -5.69
CA ALA A 497 -9.73 11.00 -4.72
C ALA A 497 -9.35 12.47 -4.91
N ALA A 498 -8.08 12.76 -5.18
CA ALA A 498 -7.63 14.13 -5.45
C ALA A 498 -8.31 14.72 -6.69
N LEU A 499 -8.49 13.96 -7.76
CA LEU A 499 -9.24 14.40 -8.95
C LEU A 499 -10.71 14.68 -8.64
N ASN A 500 -11.36 13.85 -7.80
CA ASN A 500 -12.77 14.07 -7.41
C ASN A 500 -12.94 15.27 -6.48
N VAL A 501 -11.96 15.58 -5.63
CA VAL A 501 -12.04 16.74 -4.71
C VAL A 501 -11.66 18.04 -5.43
N PHE A 502 -10.53 18.02 -6.13
CA PHE A 502 -9.96 19.24 -6.74
C PHE A 502 -10.62 19.63 -8.06
N GLY A 503 -11.30 18.71 -8.75
CA GLY A 503 -12.09 19.03 -9.95
C GLY A 503 -13.30 19.89 -9.63
N PRO A 504 -14.24 19.47 -8.77
CA PRO A 504 -15.40 20.24 -8.39
C PRO A 504 -15.10 21.52 -7.59
N THR A 505 -13.93 21.62 -6.95
CA THR A 505 -13.49 22.83 -6.22
C THR A 505 -12.66 23.79 -7.06
N ASP A 506 -12.60 23.58 -8.39
CA ASP A 506 -11.91 24.44 -9.38
C ASP A 506 -10.38 24.54 -9.19
N VAL A 507 -9.79 23.68 -8.38
CA VAL A 507 -8.31 23.56 -8.24
C VAL A 507 -7.72 22.84 -9.46
N LEU A 508 -8.44 21.85 -9.98
CA LEU A 508 -8.11 21.12 -11.22
C LEU A 508 -9.31 21.20 -12.18
N PRO A 509 -9.09 20.97 -13.49
CA PRO A 509 -10.22 20.82 -14.42
C PRO A 509 -11.11 19.65 -14.01
N LEU A 510 -12.43 19.82 -14.13
CA LEU A 510 -13.41 18.76 -13.80
C LEU A 510 -13.24 17.56 -14.73
N THR A 511 -12.95 16.39 -14.18
CA THR A 511 -12.62 15.17 -14.92
C THR A 511 -13.70 14.10 -14.93
N GLY A 512 -14.74 14.22 -14.09
CA GLY A 512 -15.82 13.23 -14.00
C GLY A 512 -15.35 11.88 -13.43
N VAL A 513 -14.55 11.91 -12.37
CA VAL A 513 -13.99 10.72 -11.72
C VAL A 513 -14.66 10.51 -10.37
N THR A 514 -15.01 9.28 -10.05
CA THR A 514 -15.67 8.90 -8.78
C THR A 514 -14.73 8.98 -7.58
N LEU A 515 -15.26 9.36 -6.39
CA LEU A 515 -14.56 9.24 -5.11
C LEU A 515 -14.56 7.77 -4.65
N PRO A 516 -13.39 7.16 -4.41
CA PRO A 516 -13.30 5.74 -4.04
C PRO A 516 -14.17 5.39 -2.83
N PHE A 517 -14.91 4.29 -2.89
CA PHE A 517 -15.85 3.75 -1.90
C PHE A 517 -17.14 4.57 -1.66
N ILE A 518 -17.23 5.83 -2.07
CA ILE A 518 -18.29 6.75 -1.66
C ILE A 518 -19.24 7.07 -2.81
N SER A 519 -18.73 7.42 -3.99
CA SER A 519 -19.57 7.78 -5.14
C SER A 519 -20.54 6.69 -5.55
N ALA A 520 -21.70 7.10 -6.04
CA ALA A 520 -22.59 6.25 -6.83
C ALA A 520 -21.86 5.76 -8.08
N GLY A 521 -21.64 4.46 -8.15
CA GLY A 521 -20.93 3.84 -9.27
C GLY A 521 -20.70 2.36 -9.00
N GLY A 522 -21.61 1.51 -9.51
CA GLY A 522 -21.55 0.08 -9.27
C GLY A 522 -20.21 -0.54 -9.68
N SER A 523 -19.75 -0.24 -10.90
CA SER A 523 -18.44 -0.73 -11.38
C SER A 523 -17.27 -0.22 -10.55
N SER A 524 -17.32 1.05 -10.13
CA SER A 524 -16.29 1.66 -9.30
C SER A 524 -16.23 1.01 -7.91
N MET A 525 -17.38 0.76 -7.26
CA MET A 525 -17.45 0.10 -5.95
C MET A 525 -16.82 -1.30 -6.01
N ILE A 526 -17.16 -2.10 -7.04
CA ILE A 526 -16.58 -3.44 -7.23
C ILE A 526 -15.07 -3.36 -7.44
N SER A 527 -14.63 -2.44 -8.29
CA SER A 527 -13.22 -2.23 -8.64
C SER A 527 -12.38 -1.84 -7.42
N VAL A 528 -12.85 -0.89 -6.62
CA VAL A 528 -12.13 -0.37 -5.46
C VAL A 528 -11.96 -1.46 -4.38
N TRP A 529 -12.99 -2.29 -4.15
CA TRP A 529 -12.85 -3.47 -3.29
C TRP A 529 -11.87 -4.50 -3.88
N GLY A 530 -11.87 -4.69 -5.20
CA GLY A 530 -10.88 -5.51 -5.88
C GLY A 530 -9.45 -4.98 -5.72
N LEU A 531 -9.25 -3.67 -5.83
CA LEU A 531 -7.96 -3.02 -5.57
C LEU A 531 -7.52 -3.15 -4.10
N LEU A 532 -8.46 -3.05 -3.15
CA LEU A 532 -8.17 -3.23 -1.72
C LEU A 532 -7.59 -4.62 -1.41
N ALA A 533 -7.92 -5.63 -2.23
CA ALA A 533 -7.38 -6.97 -2.07
C ALA A 533 -5.85 -7.03 -2.23
N PHE A 534 -5.24 -6.18 -3.06
CA PHE A 534 -3.78 -6.10 -3.19
C PHE A 534 -3.12 -5.60 -1.91
N LEU A 535 -3.69 -4.56 -1.28
CA LEU A 535 -3.23 -4.08 0.01
C LEU A 535 -3.34 -5.16 1.10
N LYS A 536 -4.41 -5.97 1.04
CA LYS A 536 -4.58 -7.06 1.99
C LYS A 536 -3.66 -8.24 1.71
N ALA A 537 -3.38 -8.53 0.46
CA ALA A 537 -2.46 -9.60 0.07
C ALA A 537 -1.00 -9.27 0.44
N SER A 538 -0.62 -7.98 0.46
CA SER A 538 0.70 -7.53 0.89
C SER A 538 0.92 -7.66 2.40
N ASP A 539 -0.14 -7.72 3.21
CA ASP A 539 -0.06 -7.78 4.67
C ASP A 539 0.52 -9.10 5.20
N GLU A 540 1.79 -9.08 5.59
CA GLU A 540 2.49 -10.26 6.13
C GLU A 540 1.97 -10.73 7.50
N ARG A 541 1.36 -9.84 8.30
CA ARG A 541 0.75 -10.21 9.59
C ARG A 541 -0.26 -11.34 9.44
N THR A 542 -0.85 -11.42 8.26
CA THR A 542 -1.77 -12.47 7.82
C THR A 542 -1.11 -13.85 7.70
N TYR A 543 0.15 -13.90 7.27
CA TYR A 543 0.87 -15.16 7.02
C TYR A 543 1.59 -15.69 8.25
N ALA A 544 2.01 -14.83 9.17
CA ALA A 544 2.60 -15.25 10.44
C ALA A 544 1.64 -16.13 11.26
N ALA A 545 0.34 -15.77 11.31
CA ALA A 545 -0.67 -16.57 11.99
C ALA A 545 -0.90 -17.96 11.35
N ARG A 546 -0.72 -18.07 10.02
CA ARG A 546 -0.85 -19.34 9.30
C ARG A 546 0.29 -20.31 9.62
N ARG A 547 1.49 -19.79 9.93
CA ARG A 547 2.65 -20.59 10.40
C ARG A 547 2.50 -21.04 11.84
N ALA A 548 2.08 -20.16 12.75
CA ALA A 548 1.84 -20.51 14.16
C ALA A 548 0.79 -21.63 14.33
N GLY A 549 -0.19 -21.73 13.41
CA GLY A 549 -1.17 -22.81 13.39
C GLY A 549 -0.69 -24.15 12.81
N ARG A 550 0.50 -24.22 12.20
CA ARG A 550 1.11 -25.45 11.65
C ARG A 550 2.15 -26.09 12.56
N HIS A 551 2.64 -25.38 13.59
CA HIS A 551 3.47 -26.01 14.61
C HIS A 551 2.59 -26.70 15.65
N PRO A 552 2.91 -27.94 16.08
CA PRO A 552 2.23 -28.59 17.18
C PRO A 552 2.31 -27.68 18.41
N LYS A 553 1.24 -27.66 19.21
CA LYS A 553 1.13 -26.92 20.46
C LYS A 553 2.25 -27.35 21.43
N GLY A 554 3.35 -26.68 21.38
CA GLY A 554 4.49 -26.87 22.21
C GLY A 554 5.53 -25.85 21.78
N GLU A 555 5.74 -24.85 22.61
CA GLU A 555 6.79 -23.85 22.52
C GLU A 555 6.57 -22.74 21.50
N ALA A 556 5.81 -21.73 21.92
CA ALA A 556 5.95 -20.36 21.43
C ALA A 556 7.23 -19.75 22.05
N ASP A 557 8.40 -20.10 21.50
CA ASP A 557 9.66 -19.50 21.92
C ASP A 557 9.85 -18.16 21.20
N GLU A 558 9.92 -17.11 21.99
CA GLU A 558 10.23 -15.74 21.61
C GLU A 558 11.74 -15.64 21.30
N TYR A 559 12.10 -15.60 20.01
CA TYR A 559 13.48 -15.54 19.57
C TYR A 559 14.11 -14.15 19.76
N THR A 560 15.15 -14.07 20.57
CA THR A 560 15.95 -12.87 20.73
C THR A 560 17.40 -13.13 20.32
N ILE A 561 17.88 -12.36 19.35
CA ILE A 561 19.29 -12.38 18.94
C ILE A 561 20.10 -11.64 20.01
N SER A 562 20.99 -12.35 20.71
CA SER A 562 21.98 -11.73 21.58
C SER A 562 23.36 -11.82 20.91
N PHE A 563 24.00 -10.66 20.73
CA PHE A 563 25.44 -10.62 20.46
C PHE A 563 26.14 -11.15 21.70
N THR A 564 26.78 -12.30 21.61
CA THR A 564 27.73 -12.79 22.63
C THR A 564 29.12 -12.43 22.12
N PRO A 565 29.87 -11.57 22.80
CA PRO A 565 31.29 -11.44 22.51
C PRO A 565 31.99 -12.79 22.77
N PRO A 566 33.06 -13.13 22.03
CA PRO A 566 33.77 -14.38 22.19
C PRO A 566 34.20 -14.55 23.65
N ARG A 567 33.95 -15.75 24.22
CA ARG A 567 34.46 -16.12 25.54
C ARG A 567 35.98 -16.26 25.46
N TYR A 568 36.71 -15.42 26.21
CA TYR A 568 38.12 -15.62 26.46
C TYR A 568 38.32 -16.90 27.29
N SER A 569 39.17 -17.77 26.80
CA SER A 569 39.71 -18.88 27.57
C SER A 569 40.77 -18.32 28.55
N PRO A 570 40.90 -18.86 29.78
CA PRO A 570 41.91 -18.38 30.75
C PRO A 570 43.36 -18.48 30.27
N ASN A 571 43.62 -19.18 29.14
CA ASN A 571 44.95 -19.43 28.60
C ASN A 571 45.31 -18.56 27.39
N ASP A 572 44.48 -17.58 27.01
CA ASP A 572 44.80 -16.71 25.88
C ASP A 572 45.71 -15.55 26.33
N PRO A 573 46.74 -15.17 25.54
CA PRO A 573 47.63 -14.07 25.88
C PRO A 573 46.83 -12.73 25.94
N PRO A 574 47.18 -11.83 26.86
CA PRO A 574 46.42 -10.59 27.06
C PRO A 574 46.52 -9.68 25.86
N THR A 575 45.36 -9.43 25.20
CA THR A 575 45.23 -8.39 24.20
C THR A 575 45.24 -7.01 24.84
N PRO A 576 45.87 -5.99 24.24
CA PRO A 576 45.91 -4.65 24.81
C PRO A 576 44.48 -4.06 24.89
N ARG A 577 44.11 -3.64 26.09
CA ARG A 577 42.81 -2.97 26.35
C ARG A 577 42.77 -1.64 25.58
N PRO A 578 41.68 -1.34 24.83
CA PRO A 578 41.52 -0.01 24.28
C PRO A 578 41.35 1.00 25.43
N ARG A 579 42.10 2.10 25.41
CA ARG A 579 41.95 3.22 26.37
C ARG A 579 40.63 3.91 26.09
N VAL A 580 39.70 3.79 27.00
CA VAL A 580 38.43 4.55 26.95
C VAL A 580 38.70 5.90 27.64
N ASN A 581 38.77 6.98 26.87
CA ASN A 581 38.77 8.34 27.42
C ASN A 581 37.34 8.69 27.80
N THR A 582 37.01 8.56 29.06
CA THR A 582 35.76 9.09 29.63
C THR A 582 35.98 10.55 30.01
N ARG A 583 35.56 11.48 29.17
CA ARG A 583 35.37 12.88 29.56
C ARG A 583 33.93 13.01 30.04
N ALA A 584 33.76 13.09 31.35
CA ALA A 584 32.46 13.35 31.94
C ALA A 584 32.09 14.81 31.70
N GLU A 585 31.09 15.07 30.88
CA GLU A 585 30.38 16.34 30.87
C GLU A 585 29.23 16.26 31.87
N ASN A 586 29.29 17.14 32.85
CA ASN A 586 28.28 17.33 33.88
C ASN A 586 27.01 17.86 33.25
N THR A 587 25.97 17.04 33.18
CA THR A 587 24.62 17.49 32.87
C THR A 587 23.67 16.98 33.95
N ASP A 588 22.88 17.88 34.45
CA ASP A 588 21.70 17.87 35.31
C ASP A 588 21.22 16.51 35.91
N PRO A 589 21.02 16.40 37.22
CA PRO A 589 20.70 15.13 37.91
C PRO A 589 19.30 14.55 37.64
N ARG A 590 18.52 15.09 36.71
CA ARG A 590 17.12 14.65 36.43
C ARG A 590 16.90 13.87 35.14
N SER A 591 17.91 13.65 34.30
CA SER A 591 17.79 12.83 33.12
C SER A 591 18.38 11.44 33.34
N ARG A 592 17.57 10.39 33.22
CA ARG A 592 18.02 9.00 33.18
C ARG A 592 18.94 8.79 31.99
N GLY A 593 20.22 8.54 32.24
CA GLY A 593 21.31 8.50 31.29
C GLY A 593 21.17 7.42 30.22
N THR A 594 21.20 7.85 28.99
CA THR A 594 21.57 7.05 27.82
C THR A 594 23.02 7.36 27.50
N TYR A 595 23.91 6.39 27.69
CA TYR A 595 25.31 6.51 27.30
C TYR A 595 25.42 6.38 25.78
N ARG A 596 25.90 7.42 25.10
CA ARG A 596 26.36 7.35 23.69
C ARG A 596 27.88 7.14 23.71
N VAL A 597 28.32 5.99 23.20
CA VAL A 597 29.74 5.72 22.98
C VAL A 597 30.09 6.21 21.58
N HIS A 598 30.91 7.25 21.47
CA HIS A 598 31.57 7.64 20.22
C HIS A 598 32.89 6.87 20.11
N ILE A 599 33.01 6.03 19.10
CA ILE A 599 34.28 5.38 18.71
C ILE A 599 34.87 6.24 17.58
N SER A 600 35.97 6.92 17.82
CA SER A 600 36.76 7.59 16.79
C SER A 600 37.67 6.56 16.09
N GLU A 601 37.61 6.52 14.75
CA GLU A 601 38.30 5.58 13.89
C GLU A 601 39.81 5.85 13.69
N GLU A 602 40.45 6.61 14.56
CA GLU A 602 41.79 7.17 14.29
C GLU A 602 42.96 6.36 14.87
N ASN A 603 42.84 5.08 15.23
CA ASN A 603 44.02 4.30 15.64
C ASN A 603 43.88 2.79 15.40
N LEU A 604 43.75 2.39 14.15
CA LEU A 604 43.98 0.98 13.73
C LEU A 604 44.95 0.94 12.53
N SER A 605 46.22 1.13 12.80
CA SER A 605 47.31 0.71 11.92
C SER A 605 47.89 -0.57 12.46
N PRO A 606 47.95 -1.67 11.66
CA PRO A 606 48.62 -2.92 12.09
C PRO A 606 50.13 -2.71 12.05
N GLY A 607 50.78 -2.94 13.19
CA GLY A 607 52.24 -2.90 13.30
C GLY A 607 52.92 -3.92 12.40
N GLN A 608 53.85 -3.45 11.57
CA GLN A 608 54.82 -4.26 10.88
C GLN A 608 55.82 -4.91 11.86
N PRO A 609 56.28 -6.16 11.65
CA PRO A 609 57.31 -6.78 12.47
C PRO A 609 58.64 -6.11 12.20
N ARG A 610 59.28 -5.57 13.22
CA ARG A 610 60.67 -5.10 13.20
C ARG A 610 61.61 -6.28 13.02
N THR A 611 62.28 -6.37 11.88
CA THR A 611 63.44 -7.19 11.69
C THR A 611 64.63 -6.63 12.44
N ARG A 612 65.20 -7.41 13.35
CA ARG A 612 66.42 -7.17 14.11
C ARG A 612 67.60 -7.17 13.13
N ARG A 613 68.22 -6.00 12.86
CA ARG A 613 69.52 -5.91 12.20
C ARG A 613 70.61 -6.07 13.27
N LYS A 614 71.44 -7.09 13.09
CA LYS A 614 72.68 -7.23 13.80
C LYS A 614 73.68 -6.20 13.32
N ASP A 615 74.34 -5.54 14.26
CA ASP A 615 75.59 -4.80 14.03
C ASP A 615 76.69 -5.72 13.60
N GLY A 616 77.48 -5.24 12.68
CA GLY A 616 78.72 -5.91 12.25
C GLY A 616 79.54 -5.03 11.32
N ASP A 617 80.32 -4.22 11.94
CA ASP A 617 81.71 -3.83 11.63
C ASP A 617 82.17 -3.35 10.21
N ARG A 618 82.88 -2.19 10.26
CA ARG A 618 84.09 -1.77 9.53
C ARG A 618 83.92 -1.29 8.05
N ARG A 619 84.09 -0.14 7.74
CA ARG A 619 85.24 0.82 7.55
C ARG A 619 84.70 2.12 6.98
#